data_e95375526d0b7ee26a192d14b9208dc4
#
_entry.id   e95375526d0b7ee26a192d14b9208dc4
#
_cell.length_a   1.000
_cell.length_b   1.000
_cell.length_c   1.000
_cell.angle_alpha   90.00
_cell.angle_beta   90.00
_cell.angle_gamma   90.00
#
_symmetry.space_group_name_H-M   'P 1'
#
loop_
_entity.id
_entity.type
_entity.pdbx_description
1 polymer ?
#
loop_
_entity_poly.entity_id
_entity_poly.type
_entity_poly.pdbx_seq_one_letter_code
_entity_poly.pdbx_strand_id
1 'polypeptide(L)'
;MKLRQLRAIEQLSGMEYGNAGHLGIIYLSWQRAACDGKDDDSRLMEQWRRFAEGEAEAAFKDFLLFEGMHWMNDDLFLCMRLPGGRRELLENWLLELAHEHTASWERRFLDELPAGDKTLWKRKLHAGFSVVAAEPGQAEQLIGYEAMKQAILHGRSAGAMERSLRRREIDRLLERRQIHPVYQPIVSLWDGAVFGYEALARTDSRQWFPGPMELFLFAEQEGLTYALDRLAREKAIDGCIPLNRNQKLFINVMAQIMEDPGFSPGQTLSLLEQHRLSPHHVVFEITERSSIDDFGTVKKALEHYRSQGYQIAIDDVGAGYSSLQSIVELRPDYLKVDRSIIQNIHQDEMKEHILGTLIQLAFKMGISIIAEGIEREEELEKVRSMGVHYAQGYLLGRPAPFA
;
A
#
# COMPACT_ATOMS: atom_id res chain seq x y z
N MET A 1 9.26 -25.72 5.31
CA MET A 1 10.39 -25.56 4.39
C MET A 1 10.33 -26.57 3.23
N LYS A 2 10.51 -27.91 3.40
CA LYS A 2 10.50 -28.91 2.29
C LYS A 2 9.28 -28.83 1.34
N LEU A 3 8.08 -28.58 1.83
CA LEU A 3 6.85 -28.55 1.00
C LEU A 3 6.74 -27.29 0.10
N ARG A 4 7.30 -26.15 0.50
CA ARG A 4 7.35 -24.93 -0.34
C ARG A 4 8.42 -25.04 -1.41
N GLN A 5 9.58 -25.61 -1.06
CA GLN A 5 10.67 -25.89 -2.01
C GLN A 5 10.23 -26.91 -3.07
N LEU A 6 9.50 -27.97 -2.68
CA LEU A 6 8.92 -28.93 -3.61
C LEU A 6 7.91 -28.30 -4.58
N ARG A 7 7.04 -27.41 -4.10
CA ARG A 7 6.11 -26.66 -4.99
C ARG A 7 6.82 -25.71 -5.94
N ALA A 8 7.90 -25.05 -5.49
CA ALA A 8 8.72 -24.20 -6.36
C ALA A 8 9.43 -25.06 -7.42
N ILE A 9 9.95 -26.22 -7.07
CA ILE A 9 10.56 -27.18 -8.01
C ILE A 9 9.49 -27.74 -8.97
N GLU A 10 8.28 -28.04 -8.53
CA GLU A 10 7.18 -28.47 -9.40
C GLU A 10 6.75 -27.37 -10.38
N GLN A 11 6.73 -26.11 -9.96
CA GLN A 11 6.47 -24.98 -10.84
C GLN A 11 7.59 -24.76 -11.87
N LEU A 12 8.84 -25.03 -11.48
CA LEU A 12 10.00 -24.92 -12.37
C LEU A 12 10.24 -26.19 -13.21
N SER A 13 9.82 -27.37 -12.73
CA SER A 13 9.98 -28.65 -13.45
C SER A 13 9.03 -28.81 -14.66
N GLY A 14 7.99 -28.00 -14.76
CA GLY A 14 7.20 -27.85 -15.98
C GLY A 14 7.85 -27.00 -17.07
N MET A 15 9.03 -26.40 -16.80
CA MET A 15 9.80 -25.65 -17.77
C MET A 15 10.80 -26.58 -18.46
N GLU A 16 10.76 -26.66 -19.78
CA GLU A 16 11.71 -27.44 -20.56
C GLU A 16 13.14 -26.97 -20.26
N TYR A 17 14.01 -27.89 -19.87
CA TYR A 17 15.45 -27.70 -19.76
C TYR A 17 16.03 -27.54 -21.19
N GLY A 18 15.74 -26.41 -21.83
CA GLY A 18 16.38 -26.03 -23.08
C GLY A 18 17.83 -25.55 -22.83
N ASN A 19 18.64 -25.52 -23.87
CA ASN A 19 20.09 -25.22 -23.83
C ASN A 19 20.46 -23.80 -23.31
N ALA A 20 19.53 -22.94 -22.95
CA ALA A 20 19.74 -21.61 -22.37
C ALA A 20 19.19 -21.57 -20.95
N GLY A 21 20.06 -21.71 -19.96
CA GLY A 21 19.73 -21.54 -18.54
C GLY A 21 19.96 -20.10 -18.08
N HIS A 22 19.66 -19.86 -16.80
CA HIS A 22 19.96 -18.59 -16.14
C HIS A 22 20.88 -18.85 -14.94
N LEU A 23 21.77 -17.90 -14.64
CA LEU A 23 22.49 -17.84 -13.38
C LEU A 23 21.69 -16.96 -12.42
N GLY A 24 21.25 -17.54 -11.30
CA GLY A 24 20.66 -16.83 -10.18
C GLY A 24 21.66 -16.60 -9.07
N ILE A 25 21.72 -15.41 -8.51
CA ILE A 25 22.57 -15.11 -7.35
C ILE A 25 21.73 -14.49 -6.26
N ILE A 26 21.94 -14.96 -5.02
CA ILE A 26 21.53 -14.26 -3.80
C ILE A 26 22.80 -13.70 -3.15
N TYR A 27 22.79 -12.41 -2.90
CA TYR A 27 23.83 -11.65 -2.22
C TYR A 27 23.38 -11.34 -0.80
N LEU A 28 24.23 -11.59 0.19
CA LEU A 28 24.00 -11.29 1.60
C LEU A 28 25.18 -10.49 2.15
N SER A 29 24.89 -9.37 2.81
CA SER A 29 25.89 -8.47 3.37
C SER A 29 25.40 -7.79 4.64
N TRP A 30 26.26 -7.71 5.66
CA TRP A 30 26.02 -6.91 6.85
C TRP A 30 26.40 -5.46 6.63
N GLN A 31 25.42 -4.56 6.63
CA GLN A 31 25.67 -3.13 6.48
C GLN A 31 25.62 -2.42 7.83
N ARG A 32 26.54 -1.48 8.06
CA ARG A 32 26.56 -0.63 9.24
C ARG A 32 25.51 0.47 9.12
N ALA A 33 24.92 0.85 10.28
CA ALA A 33 24.21 2.12 10.38
C ALA A 33 25.20 3.29 10.20
N ALA A 34 24.77 4.36 9.53
CA ALA A 34 25.62 5.43 8.98
C ALA A 34 26.50 6.24 9.97
N CYS A 35 26.50 5.94 11.27
CA CYS A 35 27.09 6.77 12.33
C CYS A 35 28.15 6.10 13.20
N ASP A 36 28.61 4.88 12.92
CA ASP A 36 29.49 4.16 13.84
C ASP A 36 30.97 4.15 13.42
N GLY A 37 31.83 4.42 14.42
CA GLY A 37 33.29 4.40 14.29
C GLY A 37 33.84 3.00 13.98
N LYS A 38 35.16 2.91 13.78
CA LYS A 38 35.89 1.67 13.52
C LYS A 38 35.96 0.81 14.79
N ASP A 39 34.96 -0.04 15.04
CA ASP A 39 35.12 -1.16 15.97
C ASP A 39 35.61 -2.38 15.17
N ASP A 40 36.54 -3.11 15.74
CA ASP A 40 37.09 -4.34 15.18
C ASP A 40 36.09 -5.50 15.37
N ASP A 41 35.17 -5.64 14.41
CA ASP A 41 34.15 -6.70 14.41
C ASP A 41 34.68 -8.00 13.76
N SER A 42 35.98 -8.13 13.51
CA SER A 42 36.57 -9.26 12.76
C SER A 42 36.23 -10.62 13.38
N ARG A 43 36.19 -10.72 14.71
CA ARG A 43 35.77 -11.93 15.42
C ARG A 43 34.30 -12.30 15.14
N LEU A 44 33.41 -11.32 15.17
CA LEU A 44 31.97 -11.54 14.94
C LEU A 44 31.67 -11.86 13.47
N MET A 45 32.43 -11.26 12.57
CA MET A 45 32.35 -11.60 11.15
C MET A 45 32.82 -13.03 10.85
N GLU A 46 33.86 -13.51 11.54
CA GLU A 46 34.29 -14.91 11.42
C GLU A 46 33.24 -15.88 11.98
N GLN A 47 32.56 -15.52 13.06
CA GLN A 47 31.42 -16.30 13.59
C GLN A 47 30.26 -16.30 12.59
N TRP A 48 29.95 -15.16 11.99
CA TRP A 48 28.95 -15.08 10.92
C TRP A 48 29.28 -16.00 9.75
N ARG A 49 30.52 -16.00 9.27
CA ARG A 49 30.93 -16.87 8.14
C ARG A 49 30.65 -18.34 8.45
N ARG A 50 31.08 -18.83 9.61
CA ARG A 50 30.84 -20.23 10.01
C ARG A 50 29.36 -20.54 10.14
N PHE A 51 28.58 -19.63 10.73
CA PHE A 51 27.14 -19.76 10.83
C PHE A 51 26.50 -19.82 9.45
N ALA A 52 26.79 -18.87 8.58
CA ALA A 52 26.19 -18.77 7.26
C ALA A 52 26.56 -19.98 6.34
N GLU A 53 27.78 -20.50 6.45
CA GLU A 53 28.21 -21.72 5.76
C GLU A 53 27.39 -22.93 6.23
N GLY A 54 27.22 -23.11 7.53
CA GLY A 54 26.41 -24.17 8.09
C GLY A 54 24.93 -24.08 7.69
N GLU A 55 24.37 -22.85 7.70
CA GLU A 55 23.00 -22.59 7.27
C GLU A 55 22.79 -22.83 5.77
N ALA A 56 23.73 -22.36 4.93
CA ALA A 56 23.67 -22.57 3.50
C ALA A 56 23.77 -24.07 3.15
N GLU A 57 24.69 -24.79 3.79
CA GLU A 57 24.81 -26.23 3.61
C GLU A 57 23.53 -26.96 4.05
N ALA A 58 22.99 -26.62 5.21
CA ALA A 58 21.76 -27.23 5.73
C ALA A 58 20.52 -26.92 4.85
N ALA A 59 20.45 -25.69 4.29
CA ALA A 59 19.31 -25.27 3.49
C ALA A 59 19.36 -25.81 2.06
N PHE A 60 20.55 -25.90 1.44
CA PHE A 60 20.71 -26.14 0.02
C PHE A 60 21.41 -27.44 -0.35
N LYS A 61 21.87 -28.25 0.61
CA LYS A 61 22.57 -29.53 0.38
C LYS A 61 21.90 -30.46 -0.63
N ASP A 62 20.57 -30.57 -0.53
CA ASP A 62 19.76 -31.44 -1.38
C ASP A 62 19.06 -30.65 -2.51
N PHE A 63 19.45 -29.42 -2.73
CA PHE A 63 18.81 -28.55 -3.71
C PHE A 63 19.53 -28.60 -5.04
N LEU A 64 18.94 -29.26 -6.02
CA LEU A 64 19.56 -29.55 -7.34
C LEU A 64 20.00 -28.30 -8.11
N LEU A 65 19.39 -27.14 -7.84
CA LEU A 65 19.71 -25.90 -8.51
C LEU A 65 20.88 -25.13 -7.86
N PHE A 66 21.32 -25.54 -6.66
CA PHE A 66 22.39 -24.86 -5.95
C PHE A 66 23.76 -25.30 -6.48
N GLU A 67 24.56 -24.35 -6.97
CA GLU A 67 25.89 -24.62 -7.48
C GLU A 67 27.00 -24.41 -6.44
N GLY A 68 26.76 -23.57 -5.45
CA GLY A 68 27.71 -23.30 -4.39
C GLY A 68 27.59 -21.91 -3.81
N MET A 69 28.55 -21.58 -2.95
CA MET A 69 28.67 -20.28 -2.31
C MET A 69 30.06 -19.70 -2.50
N HIS A 70 30.12 -18.38 -2.56
CA HIS A 70 31.37 -17.63 -2.69
C HIS A 70 31.40 -16.47 -1.71
N TRP A 71 32.56 -16.29 -1.08
CA TRP A 71 32.83 -15.12 -0.24
C TRP A 71 33.66 -14.10 -1.00
N MET A 72 33.25 -12.85 -0.95
CA MET A 72 34.05 -11.73 -1.44
C MET A 72 34.12 -10.69 -0.31
N ASN A 73 35.27 -10.64 0.39
CA ASN A 73 35.40 -9.97 1.69
C ASN A 73 34.38 -10.49 2.70
N ASP A 74 33.47 -9.62 3.17
CA ASP A 74 32.42 -9.96 4.12
C ASP A 74 31.06 -10.25 3.48
N ASP A 75 31.02 -10.27 2.17
CA ASP A 75 29.83 -10.49 1.35
C ASP A 75 29.72 -11.96 0.93
N LEU A 76 28.56 -12.56 1.15
CA LEU A 76 28.23 -13.92 0.75
C LEU A 76 27.39 -13.94 -0.52
N PHE A 77 27.77 -14.78 -1.47
CA PHE A 77 27.03 -15.03 -2.70
C PHE A 77 26.61 -16.49 -2.75
N LEU A 78 25.32 -16.75 -2.87
CA LEU A 78 24.76 -18.08 -3.12
C LEU A 78 24.42 -18.18 -4.61
N CYS A 79 25.03 -19.12 -5.31
CA CYS A 79 24.92 -19.29 -6.74
C CYS A 79 23.99 -20.45 -7.09
N MET A 80 23.08 -20.22 -8.05
CA MET A 80 22.07 -21.19 -8.46
C MET A 80 21.98 -21.28 -9.98
N ARG A 81 21.94 -22.49 -10.52
CA ARG A 81 21.67 -22.73 -11.94
C ARG A 81 20.16 -22.86 -12.12
N LEU A 82 19.56 -21.88 -12.77
CA LEU A 82 18.13 -21.80 -13.00
C LEU A 82 17.80 -22.34 -14.41
N PRO A 83 16.63 -22.99 -14.58
CA PRO A 83 16.20 -23.48 -15.89
C PRO A 83 15.94 -22.32 -16.87
N GLY A 84 15.88 -22.63 -18.15
CA GLY A 84 15.32 -21.71 -19.14
C GLY A 84 13.84 -21.42 -18.83
N GLY A 85 13.40 -20.18 -19.01
CA GLY A 85 12.03 -19.81 -18.71
C GLY A 85 11.82 -18.30 -18.65
N ARG A 86 10.64 -17.89 -18.19
CA ARG A 86 10.28 -16.48 -18.02
C ARG A 86 11.10 -15.90 -16.87
N ARG A 87 12.01 -14.99 -17.19
CA ARG A 87 12.92 -14.33 -16.24
C ARG A 87 12.19 -13.79 -15.02
N GLU A 88 11.05 -13.16 -15.20
CA GLU A 88 10.21 -12.61 -14.13
C GLU A 88 9.78 -13.65 -13.08
N LEU A 89 9.45 -14.88 -13.50
CA LEU A 89 9.11 -15.96 -12.58
C LEU A 89 10.31 -16.42 -11.75
N LEU A 90 11.48 -16.46 -12.37
CA LEU A 90 12.73 -16.82 -11.72
C LEU A 90 13.18 -15.74 -10.73
N GLU A 91 13.05 -14.48 -11.11
CA GLU A 91 13.32 -13.33 -10.23
C GLU A 91 12.38 -13.32 -9.01
N ASN A 92 11.11 -13.55 -9.22
CA ASN A 92 10.12 -13.64 -8.15
C ASN A 92 10.43 -14.78 -7.17
N TRP A 93 10.80 -15.95 -7.68
CA TRP A 93 11.16 -17.08 -6.84
C TRP A 93 12.43 -16.82 -6.04
N LEU A 94 13.46 -16.24 -6.68
CA LEU A 94 14.73 -15.94 -6.03
C LEU A 94 14.59 -14.84 -4.97
N LEU A 95 13.71 -13.87 -5.22
CA LEU A 95 13.35 -12.82 -4.27
C LEU A 95 12.72 -13.41 -2.98
N GLU A 96 11.76 -14.35 -3.13
CA GLU A 96 11.16 -15.03 -1.96
C GLU A 96 12.20 -15.80 -1.16
N LEU A 97 13.05 -16.54 -1.86
CA LEU A 97 14.11 -17.33 -1.24
C LEU A 97 15.11 -16.45 -0.48
N ALA A 98 15.54 -15.35 -1.09
CA ALA A 98 16.44 -14.37 -0.47
C ALA A 98 15.80 -13.75 0.78
N HIS A 99 14.52 -13.36 0.71
CA HIS A 99 13.81 -12.78 1.85
C HIS A 99 13.65 -13.75 3.01
N GLU A 100 13.23 -14.98 2.74
CA GLU A 100 13.03 -16.02 3.78
C GLU A 100 14.33 -16.30 4.54
N HIS A 101 15.44 -16.49 3.81
CA HIS A 101 16.73 -16.77 4.43
C HIS A 101 17.31 -15.57 5.15
N THR A 102 17.22 -14.36 4.59
CA THR A 102 17.75 -13.15 5.24
C THR A 102 17.12 -12.95 6.61
N ALA A 103 15.80 -12.94 6.69
CA ALA A 103 15.09 -12.72 7.95
C ALA A 103 15.32 -13.85 8.99
N SER A 104 15.39 -15.10 8.51
CA SER A 104 15.64 -16.26 9.38
C SER A 104 17.07 -16.30 9.88
N TRP A 105 18.06 -16.09 9.01
CA TRP A 105 19.48 -16.17 9.37
C TRP A 105 19.93 -15.01 10.25
N GLU A 106 19.45 -13.78 9.97
CA GLU A 106 19.70 -12.64 10.84
C GLU A 106 19.25 -12.92 12.27
N ARG A 107 18.02 -13.37 12.45
CA ARG A 107 17.45 -13.66 13.76
C ARG A 107 18.23 -14.76 14.49
N ARG A 108 18.48 -15.89 13.81
CA ARG A 108 19.16 -17.03 14.41
C ARG A 108 20.59 -16.72 14.76
N PHE A 109 21.33 -16.02 13.91
CA PHE A 109 22.68 -15.56 14.21
C PHE A 109 22.72 -14.66 15.45
N LEU A 110 21.83 -13.66 15.50
CA LEU A 110 21.73 -12.78 16.66
C LEU A 110 21.32 -13.53 17.93
N ASP A 111 20.50 -14.58 17.83
CA ASP A 111 20.09 -15.38 18.99
C ASP A 111 21.25 -16.24 19.56
N GLU A 112 22.17 -16.67 18.73
CA GLU A 112 23.37 -17.41 19.13
C GLU A 112 24.47 -16.52 19.75
N LEU A 113 24.43 -15.20 19.54
CA LEU A 113 25.43 -14.29 20.10
C LEU A 113 25.25 -14.11 21.62
N PRO A 114 26.35 -14.05 22.41
CA PRO A 114 26.30 -13.63 23.79
C PRO A 114 25.69 -12.23 23.97
N ALA A 115 25.06 -11.97 25.12
CA ALA A 115 24.36 -10.70 25.37
C ALA A 115 25.24 -9.45 25.18
N GLY A 116 26.52 -9.52 25.54
CA GLY A 116 27.50 -8.44 25.32
C GLY A 116 27.77 -8.18 23.84
N ASP A 117 27.91 -9.24 23.06
CA ASP A 117 28.16 -9.16 21.60
C ASP A 117 26.93 -8.66 20.83
N LYS A 118 25.71 -9.03 21.26
CA LYS A 118 24.45 -8.49 20.70
C LYS A 118 24.37 -6.97 20.82
N THR A 119 24.82 -6.42 21.92
CA THR A 119 24.78 -4.97 22.17
C THR A 119 25.78 -4.21 21.30
N LEU A 120 26.90 -4.85 20.98
CA LEU A 120 27.96 -4.31 20.13
C LEU A 120 27.63 -4.44 18.62
N TRP A 121 26.82 -5.45 18.24
CA TRP A 121 26.48 -5.71 16.84
C TRP A 121 25.39 -4.78 16.34
N LYS A 122 25.80 -3.65 15.79
CA LYS A 122 24.90 -2.62 15.23
C LYS A 122 24.78 -2.71 13.70
N ARG A 123 24.70 -3.90 13.17
CA ARG A 123 24.60 -4.14 11.74
C ARG A 123 23.26 -4.80 11.40
N LYS A 124 22.77 -4.59 10.20
CA LYS A 124 21.58 -5.25 9.64
C LYS A 124 21.99 -6.08 8.44
N LEU A 125 21.44 -7.30 8.33
CA LEU A 125 21.67 -8.16 7.18
C LEU A 125 20.82 -7.68 6.01
N HIS A 126 21.49 -7.35 4.91
CA HIS A 126 20.88 -6.97 3.66
C HIS A 126 21.05 -8.07 2.64
N ALA A 127 20.05 -8.22 1.79
CA ALA A 127 20.12 -9.14 0.67
C ALA A 127 19.81 -8.42 -0.65
N GLY A 128 20.45 -8.94 -1.70
CA GLY A 128 20.13 -8.63 -3.07
C GLY A 128 20.04 -9.91 -3.88
N PHE A 129 19.50 -9.82 -5.06
CA PHE A 129 19.47 -10.96 -5.97
C PHE A 129 19.60 -10.49 -7.42
N SER A 130 19.92 -11.44 -8.31
CA SER A 130 19.91 -11.23 -9.75
C SER A 130 19.62 -12.53 -10.50
N VAL A 131 19.06 -12.40 -11.69
CA VAL A 131 18.87 -13.49 -12.65
C VAL A 131 19.45 -13.02 -13.98
N VAL A 132 20.51 -13.68 -14.43
CA VAL A 132 21.20 -13.36 -15.69
C VAL A 132 21.12 -14.54 -16.64
N ALA A 133 20.73 -14.29 -17.89
CA ALA A 133 20.68 -15.35 -18.90
C ALA A 133 22.10 -15.86 -19.20
N ALA A 134 22.27 -17.18 -19.24
CA ALA A 134 23.48 -17.84 -19.66
C ALA A 134 23.39 -18.16 -21.17
N GLU A 135 23.87 -17.27 -22.02
CA GLU A 135 23.84 -17.49 -23.46
C GLU A 135 24.96 -18.47 -23.89
N PRO A 136 24.69 -19.38 -24.85
CA PRO A 136 25.69 -20.28 -25.37
C PRO A 136 26.88 -19.50 -25.99
N GLY A 137 28.09 -19.80 -25.53
CA GLY A 137 29.32 -19.17 -26.03
C GLY A 137 29.80 -17.95 -25.23
N GLN A 138 29.07 -17.49 -24.21
CA GLN A 138 29.61 -16.51 -23.26
C GLN A 138 30.53 -17.20 -22.24
N ALA A 139 31.60 -16.48 -21.84
CA ALA A 139 32.48 -16.97 -20.80
C ALA A 139 31.74 -16.99 -19.44
N GLU A 140 31.68 -18.13 -18.75
CA GLU A 140 31.02 -18.28 -17.44
C GLU A 140 31.47 -17.22 -16.42
N GLN A 141 32.76 -16.85 -16.45
CA GLN A 141 33.30 -15.82 -15.57
C GLN A 141 32.66 -14.44 -15.79
N LEU A 142 32.33 -14.09 -17.05
CA LEU A 142 31.68 -12.80 -17.36
C LEU A 142 30.25 -12.80 -16.91
N ILE A 143 29.51 -13.90 -17.08
CA ILE A 143 28.12 -14.07 -16.62
C ILE A 143 28.08 -13.99 -15.08
N GLY A 144 28.99 -14.68 -14.39
CA GLY A 144 29.15 -14.66 -12.95
C GLY A 144 29.39 -13.24 -12.39
N TYR A 145 30.32 -12.52 -13.02
CA TYR A 145 30.64 -11.15 -12.64
C TYR A 145 29.43 -10.21 -12.80
N GLU A 146 28.76 -10.28 -13.94
CA GLU A 146 27.59 -9.42 -14.19
C GLU A 146 26.44 -9.75 -13.21
N ALA A 147 26.20 -11.03 -12.93
CA ALA A 147 25.21 -11.47 -11.97
C ALA A 147 25.53 -10.99 -10.54
N MET A 148 26.78 -11.12 -10.08
CA MET A 148 27.22 -10.61 -8.78
C MET A 148 27.06 -9.09 -8.68
N LYS A 149 27.47 -8.36 -9.71
CA LYS A 149 27.33 -6.90 -9.78
C LYS A 149 25.88 -6.45 -9.66
N GLN A 150 24.96 -7.09 -10.40
CA GLN A 150 23.52 -6.78 -10.32
C GLN A 150 22.95 -7.11 -8.94
N ALA A 151 23.30 -8.24 -8.33
CA ALA A 151 22.88 -8.62 -7.00
C ALA A 151 23.37 -7.62 -5.92
N ILE A 152 24.62 -7.15 -6.02
CA ILE A 152 25.16 -6.11 -5.13
C ILE A 152 24.38 -4.79 -5.28
N LEU A 153 24.17 -4.34 -6.52
CA LEU A 153 23.44 -3.10 -6.80
C LEU A 153 22.03 -3.16 -6.22
N HIS A 154 21.34 -4.29 -6.37
CA HIS A 154 20.02 -4.52 -5.78
C HIS A 154 20.08 -4.49 -4.24
N GLY A 155 21.03 -5.20 -3.62
CA GLY A 155 21.14 -5.28 -2.15
C GLY A 155 21.61 -4.00 -1.46
N ARG A 156 22.35 -3.14 -2.18
CA ARG A 156 22.80 -1.84 -1.64
C ARG A 156 21.75 -0.74 -1.71
N SER A 157 20.72 -0.89 -2.52
CA SER A 157 19.57 0.01 -2.50
C SER A 157 18.77 -0.22 -1.22
N ALA A 158 18.84 0.71 -0.27
CA ALA A 158 18.07 0.63 0.97
C ALA A 158 16.58 0.40 0.67
N GLY A 159 16.04 -0.72 1.13
CA GLY A 159 14.64 -1.08 0.90
C GLY A 159 14.29 -1.67 -0.47
N ALA A 160 15.26 -1.88 -1.38
CA ALA A 160 14.95 -2.41 -2.73
C ALA A 160 14.25 -3.78 -2.68
N MET A 161 14.69 -4.68 -1.81
CA MET A 161 14.04 -5.97 -1.62
C MET A 161 12.62 -5.82 -1.08
N GLU A 162 12.43 -5.01 -0.04
CA GLU A 162 11.10 -4.75 0.52
C GLU A 162 10.19 -4.11 -0.52
N ARG A 163 10.70 -3.12 -1.27
CA ARG A 163 9.96 -2.49 -2.37
C ARG A 163 9.55 -3.50 -3.43
N SER A 164 10.45 -4.41 -3.83
CA SER A 164 10.16 -5.46 -4.81
C SER A 164 9.08 -6.43 -4.31
N LEU A 165 9.13 -6.82 -3.03
CA LEU A 165 8.10 -7.67 -2.42
C LEU A 165 6.75 -6.97 -2.31
N ARG A 166 6.73 -5.71 -1.92
CA ARG A 166 5.51 -4.88 -1.87
C ARG A 166 4.93 -4.68 -3.27
N ARG A 167 5.80 -4.45 -4.29
CA ARG A 167 5.38 -4.34 -5.67
C ARG A 167 4.71 -5.62 -6.16
N ARG A 168 5.32 -6.76 -5.93
CA ARG A 168 4.73 -8.06 -6.27
C ARG A 168 3.40 -8.31 -5.55
N GLU A 169 3.31 -7.91 -4.28
CA GLU A 169 2.07 -8.07 -3.53
C GLU A 169 0.94 -7.21 -4.09
N ILE A 170 1.21 -5.95 -4.45
CA ILE A 170 0.16 -5.09 -5.05
C ILE A 170 -0.26 -5.60 -6.43
N ASP A 171 0.68 -6.10 -7.26
CA ASP A 171 0.35 -6.71 -8.55
C ASP A 171 -0.58 -7.93 -8.34
N ARG A 172 -0.29 -8.77 -7.33
CA ARG A 172 -1.16 -9.91 -6.95
C ARG A 172 -2.54 -9.45 -6.47
N LEU A 173 -2.61 -8.39 -5.67
CA LEU A 173 -3.88 -7.82 -5.20
C LEU A 173 -4.75 -7.34 -6.37
N LEU A 174 -4.13 -6.68 -7.33
CA LEU A 174 -4.82 -6.20 -8.53
C LEU A 174 -5.30 -7.35 -9.41
N GLU A 175 -4.43 -8.32 -9.73
CA GLU A 175 -4.77 -9.49 -10.56
C GLU A 175 -5.89 -10.33 -9.95
N ARG A 176 -5.81 -10.61 -8.65
CA ARG A 176 -6.79 -11.42 -7.92
C ARG A 176 -7.99 -10.63 -7.40
N ARG A 177 -8.00 -9.31 -7.63
CA ARG A 177 -9.06 -8.39 -7.19
C ARG A 177 -9.33 -8.49 -5.68
N GLN A 178 -8.26 -8.61 -4.87
CA GLN A 178 -8.31 -8.86 -3.42
C GLN A 178 -8.40 -7.55 -2.62
N ILE A 179 -9.31 -6.69 -3.01
CA ILE A 179 -9.76 -5.52 -2.23
C ILE A 179 -11.20 -5.78 -1.83
N HIS A 180 -11.54 -5.54 -0.56
CA HIS A 180 -12.91 -5.62 -0.08
C HIS A 180 -13.34 -4.29 0.53
N PRO A 181 -14.55 -3.86 0.27
CA PRO A 181 -15.11 -2.68 0.91
C PRO A 181 -15.65 -3.04 2.30
N VAL A 182 -15.51 -2.10 3.22
CA VAL A 182 -16.35 -2.02 4.40
C VAL A 182 -17.05 -0.68 4.38
N TYR A 183 -18.22 -0.59 4.98
CA TYR A 183 -19.09 0.57 4.89
C TYR A 183 -19.30 1.15 6.27
N GLN A 184 -19.10 2.47 6.40
CA GLN A 184 -19.36 3.19 7.63
C GLN A 184 -20.57 4.09 7.45
N PRO A 185 -21.58 4.02 8.35
CA PRO A 185 -22.78 4.82 8.23
C PRO A 185 -22.50 6.31 8.48
N ILE A 186 -23.14 7.15 7.65
CA ILE A 186 -23.26 8.59 7.83
C ILE A 186 -24.71 8.86 8.21
N VAL A 187 -24.90 9.49 9.36
CA VAL A 187 -26.23 9.65 9.98
C VAL A 187 -26.68 11.10 9.91
N SER A 188 -27.93 11.33 9.55
CA SER A 188 -28.58 12.63 9.59
C SER A 188 -28.80 13.07 11.03
N LEU A 189 -28.34 14.27 11.39
CA LEU A 189 -28.51 14.82 12.73
C LEU A 189 -29.90 15.39 12.97
N TRP A 190 -30.72 15.51 11.92
CA TRP A 190 -32.08 15.99 12.00
C TRP A 190 -33.05 14.92 12.51
N ASP A 191 -33.01 13.74 11.93
CA ASP A 191 -33.95 12.65 12.16
C ASP A 191 -33.34 11.35 12.68
N GLY A 192 -32.00 11.28 12.77
CA GLY A 192 -31.28 10.09 13.19
C GLY A 192 -31.22 8.97 12.15
N ALA A 193 -31.76 9.19 10.96
CA ALA A 193 -31.74 8.18 9.90
C ALA A 193 -30.36 8.04 9.25
N VAL A 194 -30.04 6.85 8.71
CA VAL A 194 -28.84 6.66 7.92
C VAL A 194 -29.01 7.36 6.58
N PHE A 195 -28.23 8.44 6.38
CA PHE A 195 -28.19 9.24 5.18
C PHE A 195 -27.40 8.55 4.06
N GLY A 196 -26.33 7.85 4.40
CA GLY A 196 -25.48 7.16 3.45
C GLY A 196 -24.41 6.34 4.12
N TYR A 197 -23.49 5.87 3.31
CA TYR A 197 -22.37 5.06 3.76
C TYR A 197 -21.09 5.49 3.05
N GLU A 198 -19.99 5.58 3.78
CA GLU A 198 -18.67 5.70 3.21
C GLU A 198 -18.09 4.32 2.96
N ALA A 199 -17.64 4.07 1.73
CA ALA A 199 -16.97 2.84 1.32
C ALA A 199 -15.46 2.95 1.55
N LEU A 200 -14.95 2.14 2.45
CA LEU A 200 -13.57 2.13 2.87
C LEU A 200 -12.87 0.85 2.37
N ALA A 201 -11.88 0.99 1.52
CA ALA A 201 -11.11 -0.14 0.99
C ALA A 201 -10.33 -0.85 2.11
N ARG A 202 -10.32 -2.19 2.05
CA ARG A 202 -9.52 -3.05 2.95
C ARG A 202 -8.81 -4.11 2.14
N THR A 203 -7.68 -4.59 2.67
CA THR A 203 -6.93 -5.72 2.12
C THR A 203 -6.53 -6.69 3.21
N ASP A 204 -6.40 -7.97 2.86
CA ASP A 204 -5.89 -9.01 3.77
C ASP A 204 -4.36 -9.00 3.89
N SER A 205 -3.67 -8.26 3.01
CA SER A 205 -2.20 -8.21 2.96
C SER A 205 -1.59 -7.27 4.01
N ARG A 206 -2.07 -7.37 5.26
CA ARG A 206 -1.64 -6.51 6.39
C ARG A 206 -0.15 -6.58 6.69
N GLN A 207 0.51 -7.65 6.31
CA GLN A 207 1.96 -7.80 6.48
C GLN A 207 2.73 -6.75 5.65
N TRP A 208 2.23 -6.43 4.45
CA TRP A 208 2.88 -5.51 3.51
C TRP A 208 2.26 -4.12 3.52
N PHE A 209 0.97 -4.06 3.79
CA PHE A 209 0.17 -2.84 3.84
C PHE A 209 -0.70 -2.85 5.10
N PRO A 210 -0.23 -2.25 6.21
CA PRO A 210 -0.96 -2.22 7.47
C PRO A 210 -2.35 -1.58 7.36
N GLY A 211 -2.50 -0.64 6.43
CA GLY A 211 -3.75 0.04 6.16
C GLY A 211 -3.91 0.47 4.70
N PRO A 212 -5.07 1.02 4.35
CA PRO A 212 -5.32 1.52 3.00
C PRO A 212 -4.41 2.69 2.62
N MET A 213 -4.06 3.57 3.56
CA MET A 213 -3.18 4.71 3.29
C MET A 213 -1.82 4.24 2.75
N GLU A 214 -1.16 3.27 3.41
CA GLU A 214 0.12 2.73 2.97
C GLU A 214 0.04 2.03 1.61
N LEU A 215 -1.10 1.36 1.34
CA LEU A 215 -1.34 0.72 0.06
C LEU A 215 -1.46 1.74 -1.08
N PHE A 216 -2.25 2.80 -0.89
CA PHE A 216 -2.44 3.84 -1.90
C PHE A 216 -1.19 4.70 -2.11
N LEU A 217 -0.47 5.06 -1.05
CA LEU A 217 0.81 5.77 -1.16
C LEU A 217 1.86 4.95 -1.93
N PHE A 218 1.92 3.65 -1.69
CA PHE A 218 2.81 2.78 -2.44
C PHE A 218 2.37 2.62 -3.90
N ALA A 219 1.08 2.53 -4.17
CA ALA A 219 0.54 2.49 -5.53
C ALA A 219 0.89 3.76 -6.31
N GLU A 220 0.86 4.93 -5.67
CA GLU A 220 1.26 6.20 -6.26
C GLU A 220 2.74 6.19 -6.65
N GLN A 221 3.63 5.76 -5.75
CA GLN A 221 5.07 5.65 -6.01
C GLN A 221 5.41 4.68 -7.14
N GLU A 222 4.58 3.66 -7.36
CA GLU A 222 4.77 2.61 -8.38
C GLU A 222 3.98 2.86 -9.68
N GLY A 223 3.24 3.98 -9.78
CA GLY A 223 2.42 4.29 -10.96
C GLY A 223 1.20 3.37 -11.14
N LEU A 224 0.67 2.82 -10.03
CA LEU A 224 -0.48 1.92 -10.01
C LEU A 224 -1.75 2.56 -9.47
N THR A 225 -1.74 3.87 -9.25
CA THR A 225 -2.83 4.63 -8.63
C THR A 225 -4.17 4.38 -9.31
N TYR A 226 -4.23 4.53 -10.63
CA TYR A 226 -5.47 4.34 -11.39
C TYR A 226 -6.02 2.91 -11.29
N ALA A 227 -5.14 1.91 -11.43
CA ALA A 227 -5.56 0.51 -11.36
C ALA A 227 -6.14 0.15 -10.00
N LEU A 228 -5.51 0.64 -8.91
CA LEU A 228 -5.97 0.40 -7.55
C LEU A 228 -7.26 1.17 -7.23
N ASP A 229 -7.33 2.45 -7.59
CA ASP A 229 -8.52 3.28 -7.37
C ASP A 229 -9.73 2.72 -8.13
N ARG A 230 -9.53 2.36 -9.39
CA ARG A 230 -10.58 1.72 -10.20
C ARG A 230 -11.09 0.45 -9.53
N LEU A 231 -10.16 -0.43 -9.08
CA LEU A 231 -10.55 -1.67 -8.38
C LEU A 231 -11.31 -1.37 -7.10
N ALA A 232 -10.86 -0.40 -6.29
CA ALA A 232 -11.52 0.00 -5.05
C ALA A 232 -12.95 0.53 -5.32
N ARG A 233 -13.15 1.37 -6.33
CA ARG A 233 -14.47 1.88 -6.74
C ARG A 233 -15.38 0.75 -7.25
N GLU A 234 -14.88 -0.13 -8.10
CA GLU A 234 -15.64 -1.28 -8.59
C GLU A 234 -16.11 -2.13 -7.41
N LYS A 235 -15.22 -2.44 -6.46
CA LYS A 235 -15.57 -3.21 -5.27
C LYS A 235 -16.54 -2.49 -4.33
N ALA A 236 -16.40 -1.17 -4.17
CA ALA A 236 -17.31 -0.36 -3.38
C ALA A 236 -18.75 -0.39 -3.93
N ILE A 237 -18.90 -0.40 -5.24
CA ILE A 237 -20.22 -0.49 -5.90
C ILE A 237 -20.75 -1.92 -5.87
N ASP A 238 -19.91 -2.92 -6.21
CA ASP A 238 -20.28 -4.35 -6.23
C ASP A 238 -20.77 -4.85 -4.85
N GLY A 239 -20.15 -4.39 -3.77
CA GLY A 239 -20.50 -4.78 -2.41
C GLY A 239 -21.61 -3.94 -1.75
N CYS A 240 -22.13 -2.94 -2.46
CA CYS A 240 -23.15 -2.06 -1.90
C CYS A 240 -24.52 -2.73 -1.91
N ILE A 241 -25.26 -2.60 -0.80
CA ILE A 241 -26.67 -2.99 -0.74
C ILE A 241 -27.53 -2.02 -1.58
N PRO A 242 -28.75 -2.42 -1.97
CA PRO A 242 -29.69 -1.49 -2.62
C PRO A 242 -29.95 -0.27 -1.71
N LEU A 243 -29.60 0.90 -2.21
CA LEU A 243 -29.84 2.16 -1.49
C LEU A 243 -31.28 2.66 -1.73
N ASN A 244 -31.84 3.28 -0.71
CA ASN A 244 -33.08 4.05 -0.87
C ASN A 244 -32.80 5.30 -1.73
N ARG A 245 -33.85 5.88 -2.32
CA ARG A 245 -33.74 7.04 -3.23
C ARG A 245 -32.90 8.21 -2.67
N ASN A 246 -32.91 8.40 -1.37
CA ASN A 246 -32.25 9.52 -0.70
C ASN A 246 -30.88 9.15 -0.08
N GLN A 247 -30.54 7.86 -0.07
CA GLN A 247 -29.27 7.41 0.50
C GLN A 247 -28.11 7.59 -0.48
N LYS A 248 -26.94 7.82 0.08
CA LYS A 248 -25.72 8.08 -0.67
C LYS A 248 -24.66 7.03 -0.38
N LEU A 249 -23.83 6.77 -1.40
CA LEU A 249 -22.60 6.01 -1.31
C LEU A 249 -21.42 6.95 -1.55
N PHE A 250 -20.63 7.17 -0.53
CA PHE A 250 -19.44 7.98 -0.57
C PHE A 250 -18.24 7.10 -0.95
N ILE A 251 -17.49 7.53 -1.96
CA ILE A 251 -16.36 6.76 -2.51
C ILE A 251 -15.17 7.68 -2.69
N ASN A 252 -14.06 7.33 -2.06
CA ASN A 252 -12.80 8.03 -2.23
C ASN A 252 -12.31 7.90 -3.68
N VAL A 253 -11.86 8.98 -4.28
CA VAL A 253 -11.25 9.03 -5.61
C VAL A 253 -10.00 9.90 -5.61
N MET A 254 -9.01 9.49 -6.38
CA MET A 254 -7.83 10.30 -6.57
C MET A 254 -8.02 11.28 -7.72
N ALA A 255 -7.73 12.56 -7.48
CA ALA A 255 -7.99 13.61 -8.44
C ALA A 255 -7.21 13.45 -9.77
N GLN A 256 -6.00 12.86 -9.70
CA GLN A 256 -5.12 12.63 -10.86
C GLN A 256 -5.58 11.52 -11.80
N ILE A 257 -6.63 10.80 -11.48
CA ILE A 257 -7.13 9.65 -12.26
C ILE A 257 -7.40 9.99 -13.73
N MET A 258 -7.84 11.20 -14.01
CA MET A 258 -8.18 11.61 -15.40
C MET A 258 -6.94 11.77 -16.29
N GLU A 259 -5.76 11.89 -15.73
CA GLU A 259 -4.50 11.97 -16.47
C GLU A 259 -3.94 10.59 -16.83
N ASP A 260 -4.48 9.53 -16.23
CA ASP A 260 -4.02 8.18 -16.53
C ASP A 260 -4.45 7.76 -17.96
N PRO A 261 -3.51 7.28 -18.79
CA PRO A 261 -3.83 6.81 -20.15
C PRO A 261 -4.89 5.69 -20.21
N GLY A 262 -5.08 4.97 -19.12
CA GLY A 262 -6.09 3.92 -18.97
C GLY A 262 -7.48 4.45 -18.60
N PHE A 263 -7.60 5.74 -18.29
CA PHE A 263 -8.90 6.32 -17.95
C PHE A 263 -9.86 6.27 -19.13
N SER A 264 -11.02 5.66 -18.92
CA SER A 264 -12.09 5.61 -19.91
C SER A 264 -13.38 6.19 -19.31
N PRO A 265 -13.88 7.31 -19.86
CA PRO A 265 -15.13 7.89 -19.40
C PRO A 265 -16.30 6.93 -19.46
N GLY A 266 -17.17 6.94 -18.45
CA GLY A 266 -18.41 6.15 -18.47
C GLY A 266 -18.31 4.72 -17.92
N GLN A 267 -17.13 4.21 -17.59
CA GLN A 267 -17.00 2.87 -16.99
C GLN A 267 -17.77 2.74 -15.65
N THR A 268 -17.73 3.78 -14.82
CA THR A 268 -18.47 3.80 -13.56
C THR A 268 -19.99 3.83 -13.79
N LEU A 269 -20.47 4.52 -14.82
CA LEU A 269 -21.90 4.56 -15.15
C LEU A 269 -22.42 3.16 -15.49
N SER A 270 -21.72 2.44 -16.35
CA SER A 270 -22.09 1.07 -16.72
C SER A 270 -22.17 0.13 -15.52
N LEU A 271 -21.24 0.28 -14.57
CA LEU A 271 -21.26 -0.49 -13.33
C LEU A 271 -22.43 -0.12 -12.41
N LEU A 272 -22.73 1.18 -12.27
CA LEU A 272 -23.89 1.63 -11.49
C LEU A 272 -25.21 1.08 -12.04
N GLU A 273 -25.39 1.09 -13.36
CA GLU A 273 -26.57 0.54 -14.01
C GLU A 273 -26.77 -0.96 -13.69
N GLN A 274 -25.69 -1.75 -13.70
CA GLN A 274 -25.74 -3.18 -13.33
C GLN A 274 -26.23 -3.38 -11.90
N HIS A 275 -25.90 -2.47 -10.99
CA HIS A 275 -26.29 -2.52 -9.57
C HIS A 275 -27.57 -1.71 -9.26
N ARG A 276 -28.30 -1.22 -10.28
CA ARG A 276 -29.50 -0.40 -10.15
C ARG A 276 -29.29 0.88 -9.33
N LEU A 277 -28.05 1.38 -9.36
CA LEU A 277 -27.68 2.66 -8.80
C LEU A 277 -27.68 3.72 -9.91
N SER A 278 -27.88 4.97 -9.54
CA SER A 278 -27.70 6.10 -10.43
C SER A 278 -26.58 7.00 -9.91
N PRO A 279 -25.97 7.86 -10.75
CA PRO A 279 -24.94 8.81 -10.31
C PRO A 279 -25.37 9.64 -9.09
N HIS A 280 -26.66 9.97 -8.96
CA HIS A 280 -27.17 10.71 -7.80
C HIS A 280 -27.01 10.00 -6.45
N HIS A 281 -26.85 8.67 -6.46
CA HIS A 281 -26.56 7.93 -5.22
C HIS A 281 -25.09 8.02 -4.83
N VAL A 282 -24.20 8.44 -5.72
CA VAL A 282 -22.75 8.40 -5.49
C VAL A 282 -22.21 9.81 -5.25
N VAL A 283 -21.43 9.93 -4.18
CA VAL A 283 -20.64 11.11 -3.83
C VAL A 283 -19.17 10.72 -3.94
N PHE A 284 -18.43 11.40 -4.80
CA PHE A 284 -16.98 11.22 -4.86
C PHE A 284 -16.30 12.11 -3.84
N GLU A 285 -15.45 11.51 -3.01
CA GLU A 285 -14.67 12.18 -2.00
C GLU A 285 -13.26 12.45 -2.52
N ILE A 286 -12.79 13.66 -2.38
CA ILE A 286 -11.45 14.09 -2.74
C ILE A 286 -10.80 14.63 -1.49
N THR A 287 -9.62 14.09 -1.15
CA THR A 287 -8.85 14.63 -0.03
C THR A 287 -8.34 16.02 -0.39
N GLU A 288 -8.35 16.89 0.59
CA GLU A 288 -7.85 18.26 0.45
C GLU A 288 -6.42 18.33 -0.10
N ARG A 289 -5.53 17.44 0.36
CA ARG A 289 -4.13 17.35 -0.12
C ARG A 289 -4.02 17.17 -1.63
N SER A 290 -4.84 16.30 -2.21
CA SER A 290 -4.80 16.01 -3.65
C SER A 290 -5.31 17.17 -4.52
N SER A 291 -6.02 18.12 -3.92
CA SER A 291 -6.59 19.27 -4.64
C SER A 291 -5.65 20.46 -4.80
N ILE A 292 -4.57 20.55 -4.01
CA ILE A 292 -3.71 21.75 -3.93
C ILE A 292 -2.68 21.81 -5.06
N ASP A 293 -2.15 20.69 -5.50
CA ASP A 293 -1.01 20.67 -6.44
C ASP A 293 -1.41 20.98 -7.89
N ASP A 294 -2.65 20.67 -8.32
CA ASP A 294 -3.17 21.03 -9.64
C ASP A 294 -4.69 21.23 -9.67
N PHE A 295 -5.15 22.42 -9.27
CA PHE A 295 -6.56 22.79 -9.36
C PHE A 295 -7.15 22.69 -10.78
N GLY A 296 -6.34 22.86 -11.81
CA GLY A 296 -6.81 22.84 -13.19
C GLY A 296 -7.31 21.47 -13.60
N THR A 297 -6.53 20.45 -13.32
CA THR A 297 -6.86 19.04 -13.61
C THR A 297 -8.00 18.54 -12.72
N VAL A 298 -7.92 18.82 -11.42
CA VAL A 298 -8.98 18.45 -10.47
C VAL A 298 -10.33 19.04 -10.89
N LYS A 299 -10.37 20.33 -11.24
CA LYS A 299 -11.62 21.00 -11.66
C LYS A 299 -12.25 20.38 -12.90
N LYS A 300 -11.44 20.05 -13.91
CA LYS A 300 -11.93 19.33 -15.11
C LYS A 300 -12.52 17.97 -14.76
N ALA A 301 -11.84 17.22 -13.86
CA ALA A 301 -12.33 15.95 -13.37
C ALA A 301 -13.69 16.07 -12.70
N LEU A 302 -13.84 17.05 -11.81
CA LEU A 302 -15.08 17.29 -11.08
C LEU A 302 -16.22 17.78 -11.99
N GLU A 303 -15.93 18.66 -12.95
CA GLU A 303 -16.90 19.10 -13.93
C GLU A 303 -17.41 17.92 -14.78
N HIS A 304 -16.51 17.00 -15.15
CA HIS A 304 -16.89 15.78 -15.86
C HIS A 304 -17.82 14.90 -15.01
N TYR A 305 -17.49 14.63 -13.75
CA TYR A 305 -18.35 13.84 -12.87
C TYR A 305 -19.70 14.52 -12.61
N ARG A 306 -19.72 15.82 -12.36
CA ARG A 306 -20.98 16.57 -12.19
C ARG A 306 -21.87 16.53 -13.42
N SER A 307 -21.28 16.61 -14.62
CA SER A 307 -22.05 16.50 -15.87
C SER A 307 -22.77 15.16 -16.02
N GLN A 308 -22.30 14.13 -15.33
CA GLN A 308 -22.92 12.81 -15.27
C GLN A 308 -23.91 12.66 -14.10
N GLY A 309 -24.03 13.65 -13.23
CA GLY A 309 -24.96 13.65 -12.09
C GLY A 309 -24.37 13.17 -10.76
N TYR A 310 -23.05 12.97 -10.66
CA TYR A 310 -22.39 12.68 -9.39
C TYR A 310 -22.31 13.93 -8.50
N GLN A 311 -22.27 13.71 -7.20
CA GLN A 311 -22.00 14.73 -6.20
C GLN A 311 -20.56 14.63 -5.70
N ILE A 312 -20.05 15.71 -5.11
CA ILE A 312 -18.66 15.83 -4.70
C ILE A 312 -18.58 16.19 -3.21
N ALA A 313 -17.69 15.55 -2.50
CA ALA A 313 -17.29 15.91 -1.14
C ALA A 313 -15.80 16.28 -1.10
N ILE A 314 -15.46 17.27 -0.29
CA ILE A 314 -14.08 17.50 0.14
C ILE A 314 -13.91 16.87 1.50
N ASP A 315 -12.91 16.00 1.61
CA ASP A 315 -12.58 15.22 2.80
C ASP A 315 -11.43 15.83 3.61
N ASP A 316 -11.33 15.47 4.89
CA ASP A 316 -10.28 15.91 5.83
C ASP A 316 -10.20 17.43 6.04
N VAL A 317 -11.32 18.18 5.92
CA VAL A 317 -11.35 19.62 6.10
C VAL A 317 -10.95 20.00 7.52
N GLY A 318 -9.81 20.71 7.65
CA GLY A 318 -9.27 21.17 8.92
C GLY A 318 -8.11 20.34 9.49
N ALA A 319 -7.65 19.30 8.78
CA ALA A 319 -6.48 18.51 9.19
C ALA A 319 -5.13 19.25 8.98
N GLY A 320 -5.14 20.52 8.57
CA GLY A 320 -3.96 21.39 8.55
C GLY A 320 -3.55 21.95 7.19
N TYR A 321 -4.22 21.60 6.12
CA TYR A 321 -3.93 22.06 4.76
C TYR A 321 -5.14 22.75 4.08
N SER A 322 -6.29 22.87 4.78
CA SER A 322 -7.54 23.42 4.22
C SER A 322 -7.33 24.81 3.71
N SER A 323 -7.27 24.94 2.44
CA SER A 323 -7.43 26.25 1.87
C SER A 323 -8.92 26.48 1.63
N LEU A 324 -9.47 27.54 2.20
CA LEU A 324 -10.74 28.10 1.78
C LEU A 324 -10.82 28.21 0.25
N GLN A 325 -9.66 28.24 -0.40
CA GLN A 325 -9.50 28.21 -1.84
C GLN A 325 -10.06 26.93 -2.46
N SER A 326 -9.76 25.74 -1.89
CA SER A 326 -10.31 24.46 -2.40
C SER A 326 -11.84 24.47 -2.38
N ILE A 327 -12.45 24.98 -1.30
CA ILE A 327 -13.91 25.09 -1.18
C ILE A 327 -14.49 26.02 -2.26
N VAL A 328 -13.85 27.17 -2.48
CA VAL A 328 -14.31 28.17 -3.45
C VAL A 328 -14.14 27.67 -4.90
N GLU A 329 -12.99 27.07 -5.22
CA GLU A 329 -12.68 26.62 -6.58
C GLU A 329 -13.45 25.35 -6.95
N LEU A 330 -13.58 24.39 -6.02
CA LEU A 330 -14.17 23.08 -6.31
C LEU A 330 -15.67 23.03 -6.07
N ARG A 331 -16.24 23.96 -5.29
CA ARG A 331 -17.68 24.09 -5.01
C ARG A 331 -18.33 22.74 -4.67
N PRO A 332 -17.90 22.04 -3.62
CA PRO A 332 -18.41 20.71 -3.30
C PRO A 332 -19.87 20.75 -2.86
N ASP A 333 -20.54 19.60 -2.90
CA ASP A 333 -21.89 19.41 -2.31
C ASP A 333 -21.80 19.14 -0.80
N TYR A 334 -20.66 18.54 -0.35
CA TYR A 334 -20.40 18.19 1.05
C TYR A 334 -19.01 18.59 1.48
N LEU A 335 -18.88 19.02 2.76
CA LEU A 335 -17.62 19.18 3.47
C LEU A 335 -17.57 18.18 4.62
N LYS A 336 -16.59 17.29 4.65
CA LYS A 336 -16.33 16.38 5.75
C LYS A 336 -15.28 17.03 6.66
N VAL A 337 -15.72 17.41 7.85
CA VAL A 337 -14.86 18.10 8.83
C VAL A 337 -14.13 17.07 9.65
N ASP A 338 -12.80 17.10 9.56
CA ASP A 338 -11.90 16.13 10.16
C ASP A 338 -12.04 16.00 11.68
N ARG A 339 -11.81 14.80 12.18
CA ARG A 339 -11.86 14.47 13.60
C ARG A 339 -11.00 15.38 14.49
N SER A 340 -9.93 15.97 13.99
CA SER A 340 -9.07 16.87 14.78
C SER A 340 -9.80 18.11 15.27
N ILE A 341 -10.81 18.57 14.53
CA ILE A 341 -11.72 19.65 14.94
C ILE A 341 -12.84 19.11 15.83
N ILE A 342 -13.39 17.96 15.50
CA ILE A 342 -14.58 17.42 16.15
C ILE A 342 -14.29 16.80 17.51
N GLN A 343 -13.17 16.11 17.66
CA GLN A 343 -12.81 15.42 18.90
C GLN A 343 -12.66 16.40 20.07
N ASN A 344 -13.41 16.17 21.15
CA ASN A 344 -13.50 17.02 22.34
C ASN A 344 -14.00 18.47 22.08
N ILE A 345 -14.73 18.72 21.01
CA ILE A 345 -15.25 20.06 20.66
C ILE A 345 -16.13 20.67 21.74
N HIS A 346 -16.79 19.85 22.56
CA HIS A 346 -17.64 20.29 23.68
C HIS A 346 -16.84 20.93 24.83
N GLN A 347 -15.49 20.86 24.82
CA GLN A 347 -14.58 21.41 25.81
C GLN A 347 -13.59 22.41 25.23
N ASP A 348 -13.65 22.71 23.93
CA ASP A 348 -12.66 23.54 23.21
C ASP A 348 -13.37 24.65 22.42
N GLU A 349 -13.37 25.85 22.99
CA GLU A 349 -13.99 27.03 22.37
C GLU A 349 -13.37 27.38 21.01
N MET A 350 -12.07 27.12 20.80
CA MET A 350 -11.41 27.41 19.52
C MET A 350 -11.92 26.50 18.41
N LYS A 351 -12.08 25.20 18.70
CA LYS A 351 -12.66 24.23 17.77
C LYS A 351 -14.13 24.57 17.46
N GLU A 352 -14.88 25.01 18.46
CA GLU A 352 -16.25 25.49 18.28
C GLU A 352 -16.29 26.68 17.32
N HIS A 353 -15.42 27.68 17.50
CA HIS A 353 -15.34 28.85 16.62
C HIS A 353 -14.96 28.47 15.18
N ILE A 354 -13.99 27.56 15.01
CA ILE A 354 -13.58 27.05 13.68
C ILE A 354 -14.75 26.37 13.00
N LEU A 355 -15.40 25.40 13.66
CA LEU A 355 -16.55 24.69 13.10
C LEU A 355 -17.72 25.66 12.81
N GLY A 356 -18.00 26.63 13.70
CA GLY A 356 -19.02 27.66 13.49
C GLY A 356 -18.74 28.51 12.24
N THR A 357 -17.47 28.84 11.97
CA THR A 357 -17.07 29.58 10.75
C THR A 357 -17.29 28.74 9.49
N LEU A 358 -16.93 27.45 9.53
CA LEU A 358 -17.16 26.50 8.42
C LEU A 358 -18.65 26.33 8.14
N ILE A 359 -19.50 26.24 9.19
CA ILE A 359 -20.97 26.14 9.06
C ILE A 359 -21.52 27.38 8.36
N GLN A 360 -21.10 28.58 8.77
CA GLN A 360 -21.57 29.83 8.16
C GLN A 360 -21.15 29.92 6.68
N LEU A 361 -19.93 29.52 6.34
CA LEU A 361 -19.46 29.49 4.96
C LEU A 361 -20.28 28.49 4.13
N ALA A 362 -20.42 27.26 4.63
CA ALA A 362 -21.18 26.19 3.97
C ALA A 362 -22.64 26.60 3.72
N PHE A 363 -23.28 27.19 4.71
CA PHE A 363 -24.66 27.70 4.57
C PHE A 363 -24.79 28.72 3.42
N LYS A 364 -23.88 29.70 3.34
CA LYS A 364 -23.87 30.70 2.27
C LYS A 364 -23.66 30.12 0.88
N MET A 365 -22.95 29.00 0.81
CA MET A 365 -22.62 28.33 -0.46
C MET A 365 -23.59 27.20 -0.82
N GLY A 366 -24.53 26.84 0.06
CA GLY A 366 -25.45 25.72 -0.14
C GLY A 366 -24.79 24.36 0.00
N ILE A 367 -23.73 24.27 0.82
CA ILE A 367 -22.93 23.06 1.05
C ILE A 367 -23.39 22.38 2.34
N SER A 368 -23.51 21.07 2.36
CA SER A 368 -23.81 20.31 3.57
C SER A 368 -22.56 19.92 4.32
N ILE A 369 -22.59 19.93 5.66
CA ILE A 369 -21.45 19.53 6.51
C ILE A 369 -21.69 18.13 7.10
N ILE A 370 -20.64 17.32 7.09
CA ILE A 370 -20.52 16.03 7.76
C ILE A 370 -19.43 16.17 8.83
N ALA A 371 -19.76 15.94 10.10
CA ALA A 371 -18.79 15.91 11.19
C ALA A 371 -18.23 14.48 11.33
N GLU A 372 -16.90 14.35 11.30
CA GLU A 372 -16.24 13.06 11.33
C GLU A 372 -15.63 12.74 12.69
N GLY A 373 -15.45 11.42 12.95
CA GLY A 373 -14.75 10.96 14.13
C GLY A 373 -15.51 11.13 15.44
N ILE A 374 -16.85 11.16 15.39
CA ILE A 374 -17.70 11.20 16.60
C ILE A 374 -17.51 9.91 17.40
N GLU A 375 -16.98 10.03 18.61
CA GLU A 375 -16.73 8.91 19.52
C GLU A 375 -17.54 9.02 20.83
N ARG A 376 -18.04 10.23 21.16
CA ARG A 376 -18.75 10.53 22.41
C ARG A 376 -20.09 11.21 22.16
N GLU A 377 -21.04 10.98 23.06
CA GLU A 377 -22.37 11.60 23.01
C GLU A 377 -22.31 13.13 23.14
N GLU A 378 -21.37 13.64 23.97
CA GLU A 378 -21.20 15.07 24.17
C GLU A 378 -20.70 15.79 22.89
N GLU A 379 -19.89 15.11 22.08
CA GLU A 379 -19.46 15.60 20.77
C GLU A 379 -20.66 15.65 19.81
N LEU A 380 -21.46 14.58 19.79
CA LEU A 380 -22.64 14.46 18.95
C LEU A 380 -23.68 15.55 19.28
N GLU A 381 -23.97 15.75 20.57
CA GLU A 381 -24.91 16.79 21.03
C GLU A 381 -24.40 18.19 20.65
N LYS A 382 -23.10 18.42 20.81
CA LYS A 382 -22.47 19.71 20.47
C LYS A 382 -22.59 20.01 18.98
N VAL A 383 -22.16 19.12 18.09
CA VAL A 383 -22.25 19.37 16.62
C VAL A 383 -23.71 19.48 16.15
N ARG A 384 -24.64 18.73 16.76
CA ARG A 384 -26.08 18.84 16.50
C ARG A 384 -26.60 20.23 16.86
N SER A 385 -26.25 20.73 18.07
CA SER A 385 -26.67 22.05 18.55
C SER A 385 -26.14 23.20 17.70
N MET A 386 -24.98 23.00 17.06
CA MET A 386 -24.37 23.95 16.14
C MET A 386 -24.98 23.94 14.73
N GLY A 387 -25.88 23.01 14.43
CA GLY A 387 -26.55 22.92 13.13
C GLY A 387 -25.81 22.19 12.05
N VAL A 388 -24.90 21.26 12.41
CA VAL A 388 -24.28 20.33 11.47
C VAL A 388 -25.33 19.38 10.89
N HIS A 389 -25.25 19.07 9.60
CA HIS A 389 -26.27 18.29 8.89
C HIS A 389 -26.14 16.78 9.14
N TYR A 390 -24.93 16.25 9.06
CA TYR A 390 -24.65 14.83 9.15
C TYR A 390 -23.45 14.55 10.03
N ALA A 391 -23.36 13.33 10.55
CA ALA A 391 -22.24 12.91 11.37
C ALA A 391 -21.83 11.47 11.07
N GLN A 392 -20.55 11.19 11.28
CA GLN A 392 -19.93 9.88 11.14
C GLN A 392 -18.97 9.66 12.29
N GLY A 393 -18.88 8.43 12.79
CA GLY A 393 -17.95 8.08 13.86
C GLY A 393 -18.28 6.76 14.51
N TYR A 394 -17.40 6.29 15.38
CA TYR A 394 -17.55 4.98 16.03
C TYR A 394 -18.76 4.91 16.99
N LEU A 395 -19.20 6.04 17.49
CA LEU A 395 -20.42 6.13 18.29
C LEU A 395 -21.65 5.76 17.45
N LEU A 396 -21.69 6.20 16.18
CA LEU A 396 -22.83 6.01 15.28
C LEU A 396 -22.77 4.67 14.51
N GLY A 397 -21.55 4.16 14.29
CA GLY A 397 -21.32 2.87 13.66
C GLY A 397 -19.86 2.70 13.24
N ARG A 398 -19.36 1.48 13.42
CA ARG A 398 -18.03 1.11 12.94
C ARG A 398 -18.09 0.65 11.49
N PRO A 399 -17.02 0.85 10.70
CA PRO A 399 -16.93 0.26 9.37
C PRO A 399 -17.10 -1.26 9.43
N ALA A 400 -18.06 -1.80 8.67
CA ALA A 400 -18.34 -3.21 8.58
C ALA A 400 -18.76 -3.59 7.14
N PRO A 401 -18.57 -4.83 6.69
CA PRO A 401 -19.22 -5.32 5.48
C PRO A 401 -20.73 -5.20 5.63
N PHE A 402 -21.46 -4.99 4.54
CA PHE A 402 -22.90 -5.21 4.57
C PHE A 402 -23.16 -6.71 4.80
N ALA A 403 -24.10 -7.00 5.72
CA ALA A 403 -24.49 -8.35 6.10
C ALA A 403 -25.38 -8.99 5.02
#